data_21196aedb24e2d3c9efbf7842e13b0cc
#
_entry.id   21196aedb24e2d3c9efbf7842e13b0cc
#
_cell.length_a   1.000
_cell.length_b   1.000
_cell.length_c   1.000
_cell.angle_alpha   90.00
_cell.angle_beta   90.00
_cell.angle_gamma   90.00
#
_symmetry.space_group_name_H-M   'P 1'
#
loop_
_entity.id
_entity.type
_entity.pdbx_description
1 polymer ?
#
loop_
_entity_poly.entity_id
_entity_poly.type
_entity_poly.pdbx_seq_one_letter_code
_entity_poly.pdbx_strand_id
1 'polypeptide(L)'
;MAFSLNDLNYEKDSKERMPWEHYTQEFAAADPKEIASRLSIPYDEETQKLTLTFLGTQYQITWPDFEVTHTPDDKGFYPLENMIYARILTIRFLLNGVKSESSGKFKTYREMPWGEVYLRQFDGRCIKRLAFSYGSRPGDFRAIMEHISAIPVKHGDIAYEVEIFPEYKIQMILWEGDEEFPPSSQILFSDNFPVSFQAEDMAVMGDVIIGSLKAYLKCVQK
;
A
#
# COMPACT_ATOMS: atom_id res chain seq x y z
N MET A 1 -26.60 29.33 -0.32
CA MET A 1 -25.25 29.46 -0.96
C MET A 1 -25.38 28.93 -2.36
N ALA A 2 -25.06 29.71 -3.39
CA ALA A 2 -25.07 29.24 -4.78
C ALA A 2 -23.80 28.39 -5.00
N PHE A 3 -23.98 27.13 -5.36
CA PHE A 3 -22.90 26.25 -5.79
C PHE A 3 -22.32 26.77 -7.10
N SER A 4 -21.02 27.08 -7.12
CA SER A 4 -20.30 27.41 -8.36
C SER A 4 -19.80 26.09 -8.97
N LEU A 5 -19.97 25.92 -10.29
CA LEU A 5 -19.40 24.78 -11.03
C LEU A 5 -17.86 24.72 -10.94
N ASN A 6 -17.20 25.84 -10.63
CA ASN A 6 -15.76 25.91 -10.42
C ASN A 6 -15.30 25.31 -9.08
N ASP A 7 -16.21 25.07 -8.13
CA ASP A 7 -15.91 24.45 -6.84
C ASP A 7 -15.97 22.91 -6.91
N LEU A 8 -16.44 22.36 -8.03
CA LEU A 8 -16.50 20.91 -8.27
C LEU A 8 -15.19 20.40 -8.84
N ASN A 9 -14.29 19.92 -7.99
CA ASN A 9 -13.17 19.09 -8.43
C ASN A 9 -13.66 17.64 -8.60
N TYR A 10 -14.38 17.38 -9.69
CA TYR A 10 -15.01 16.08 -9.97
C TYR A 10 -14.05 14.91 -9.86
N GLU A 11 -12.81 15.06 -10.30
CA GLU A 11 -11.81 13.99 -10.25
C GLU A 11 -11.40 13.69 -8.80
N LYS A 12 -11.18 14.70 -7.99
CA LYS A 12 -10.86 14.56 -6.57
C LYS A 12 -12.05 14.01 -5.78
N ASP A 13 -13.25 14.52 -6.05
CA ASP A 13 -14.47 14.07 -5.39
C ASP A 13 -14.75 12.59 -5.69
N SER A 14 -14.66 12.16 -6.94
CA SER A 14 -14.94 10.77 -7.34
C SER A 14 -13.88 9.77 -6.86
N LYS A 15 -12.61 10.17 -6.76
CA LYS A 15 -11.51 9.27 -6.39
C LYS A 15 -11.14 9.28 -4.91
N GLU A 16 -11.48 10.34 -4.20
CA GLU A 16 -11.08 10.51 -2.79
C GLU A 16 -12.29 10.68 -1.87
N ARG A 17 -13.04 11.79 -1.99
CA ARG A 17 -14.09 12.13 -1.04
C ARG A 17 -15.25 11.13 -1.03
N MET A 18 -15.80 10.78 -2.19
CA MET A 18 -16.94 9.84 -2.25
C MET A 18 -16.60 8.44 -1.77
N PRO A 19 -15.47 7.81 -2.22
CA PRO A 19 -15.05 6.53 -1.67
C PRO A 19 -14.75 6.59 -0.17
N TRP A 20 -14.13 7.67 0.31
CA TRP A 20 -13.85 7.85 1.73
C TRP A 20 -15.14 7.91 2.56
N GLU A 21 -16.09 8.75 2.19
CA GLU A 21 -17.40 8.89 2.86
C GLU A 21 -18.18 7.57 2.86
N HIS A 22 -18.18 6.87 1.74
CA HIS A 22 -18.83 5.57 1.60
C HIS A 22 -18.25 4.51 2.54
N TYR A 23 -16.94 4.28 2.47
CA TYR A 23 -16.30 3.23 3.26
C TYR A 23 -16.24 3.56 4.75
N THR A 24 -16.17 4.82 5.15
CA THR A 24 -16.26 5.18 6.58
C THR A 24 -17.65 4.92 7.15
N GLN A 25 -18.73 5.11 6.38
CA GLN A 25 -20.07 4.74 6.80
C GLN A 25 -20.23 3.22 6.93
N GLU A 26 -19.70 2.44 5.98
CA GLU A 26 -19.72 0.97 6.07
C GLU A 26 -18.91 0.48 7.27
N PHE A 27 -17.73 1.05 7.51
CA PHE A 27 -16.88 0.69 8.64
C PHE A 27 -17.55 0.98 9.99
N ALA A 28 -18.22 2.13 10.12
CA ALA A 28 -18.94 2.48 11.33
C ALA A 28 -20.14 1.54 11.61
N ALA A 29 -20.71 0.94 10.55
CA ALA A 29 -21.81 -0.02 10.66
C ALA A 29 -21.34 -1.48 10.87
N ALA A 30 -20.07 -1.77 10.63
CA ALA A 30 -19.51 -3.12 10.77
C ALA A 30 -19.20 -3.46 12.23
N ASP A 31 -19.22 -4.74 12.58
CA ASP A 31 -18.78 -5.20 13.90
C ASP A 31 -17.24 -5.31 13.96
N PRO A 32 -16.56 -4.51 14.80
CA PRO A 32 -15.11 -4.54 14.91
C PRO A 32 -14.55 -5.87 15.41
N LYS A 33 -15.34 -6.67 16.16
CA LYS A 33 -14.95 -8.01 16.60
C LYS A 33 -14.93 -9.01 15.45
N GLU A 34 -15.89 -8.91 14.53
CA GLU A 34 -15.91 -9.72 13.32
C GLU A 34 -14.75 -9.36 12.40
N ILE A 35 -14.44 -8.06 12.25
CA ILE A 35 -13.26 -7.58 11.51
C ILE A 35 -11.99 -8.17 12.11
N ALA A 36 -11.79 -8.01 13.41
CA ALA A 36 -10.62 -8.49 14.12
C ALA A 36 -10.45 -10.02 14.00
N SER A 37 -11.54 -10.76 14.17
CA SER A 37 -11.54 -12.23 14.07
C SER A 37 -11.17 -12.69 12.64
N ARG A 38 -11.80 -12.12 11.61
CA ARG A 38 -11.60 -12.47 10.20
C ARG A 38 -10.19 -12.18 9.71
N LEU A 39 -9.59 -11.10 10.19
CA LEU A 39 -8.22 -10.70 9.85
C LEU A 39 -7.17 -11.24 10.81
N SER A 40 -7.58 -11.84 11.94
CA SER A 40 -6.70 -12.25 13.05
C SER A 40 -5.81 -11.10 13.56
N ILE A 41 -6.38 -9.90 13.68
CA ILE A 41 -5.73 -8.72 14.25
C ILE A 41 -6.27 -8.40 15.64
N PRO A 42 -5.47 -7.77 16.51
CA PRO A 42 -5.94 -7.37 17.85
C PRO A 42 -7.05 -6.31 17.79
N TYR A 43 -8.05 -6.47 18.64
CA TYR A 43 -9.07 -5.47 18.95
C TYR A 43 -9.17 -5.28 20.45
N ASP A 44 -9.03 -4.06 20.91
CA ASP A 44 -9.20 -3.67 22.31
C ASP A 44 -10.63 -3.11 22.51
N GLU A 45 -11.43 -3.83 23.25
CA GLU A 45 -12.85 -3.46 23.51
C GLU A 45 -12.99 -2.23 24.42
N GLU A 46 -12.04 -2.00 25.33
CA GLU A 46 -12.11 -0.86 26.25
C GLU A 46 -11.82 0.46 25.52
N THR A 47 -10.84 0.45 24.63
CA THR A 47 -10.44 1.63 23.86
C THR A 47 -11.06 1.69 22.48
N GLN A 48 -11.79 0.63 22.06
CA GLN A 48 -12.40 0.48 20.72
C GLN A 48 -11.38 0.65 19.57
N LYS A 49 -10.20 0.02 19.71
CA LYS A 49 -9.11 0.15 18.73
C LYS A 49 -8.74 -1.18 18.11
N LEU A 50 -8.66 -1.19 16.80
CA LEU A 50 -8.03 -2.23 16.00
C LEU A 50 -6.53 -1.92 15.86
N THR A 51 -5.68 -2.95 15.97
CA THR A 51 -4.25 -2.82 15.73
C THR A 51 -3.90 -3.47 14.40
N LEU A 52 -3.34 -2.70 13.47
CA LEU A 52 -2.98 -3.17 12.12
C LEU A 52 -1.56 -2.74 11.77
N THR A 53 -0.79 -3.65 11.16
CA THR A 53 0.49 -3.30 10.55
C THR A 53 0.29 -2.96 9.08
N PHE A 54 0.82 -1.82 8.65
CA PHE A 54 0.86 -1.40 7.27
C PHE A 54 2.26 -0.88 6.92
N LEU A 55 2.86 -1.46 5.89
CA LEU A 55 4.20 -1.10 5.40
C LEU A 55 5.24 -1.02 6.54
N GLY A 56 5.23 -2.05 7.40
CA GLY A 56 6.16 -2.21 8.51
C GLY A 56 5.90 -1.30 9.73
N THR A 57 4.89 -0.42 9.70
CA THR A 57 4.48 0.40 10.85
C THR A 57 3.20 -0.14 11.47
N GLN A 58 3.16 -0.23 12.78
CA GLN A 58 1.95 -0.60 13.51
C GLN A 58 1.09 0.62 13.77
N TYR A 59 -0.20 0.51 13.47
CA TYR A 59 -1.21 1.56 13.67
C TYR A 59 -2.32 1.11 14.59
N GLN A 60 -2.85 2.03 15.34
CA GLN A 60 -4.11 1.91 16.05
C GLN A 60 -5.19 2.67 15.29
N ILE A 61 -6.31 2.01 15.01
CA ILE A 61 -7.44 2.53 14.25
C ILE A 61 -8.67 2.49 15.14
N THR A 62 -9.25 3.66 15.45
CA THR A 62 -10.45 3.74 16.29
C THR A 62 -11.68 3.26 15.53
N TRP A 63 -12.57 2.60 16.21
CA TRP A 63 -13.91 2.32 15.73
C TRP A 63 -14.91 3.16 16.55
N PRO A 64 -15.94 3.78 15.97
CA PRO A 64 -16.33 3.72 14.54
C PRO A 64 -15.69 4.80 13.64
N ASP A 65 -14.90 5.72 14.16
CA ASP A 65 -14.53 6.98 13.48
C ASP A 65 -13.36 6.84 12.50
N PHE A 66 -12.67 5.69 12.48
CA PHE A 66 -11.47 5.46 11.66
C PHE A 66 -10.39 6.53 11.85
N GLU A 67 -10.17 6.96 13.07
CA GLU A 67 -8.99 7.76 13.39
C GLU A 67 -7.76 6.85 13.51
N VAL A 68 -6.67 7.28 12.89
CA VAL A 68 -5.44 6.48 12.76
C VAL A 68 -4.31 7.17 13.51
N THR A 69 -3.64 6.40 14.36
CA THR A 69 -2.41 6.81 15.04
C THR A 69 -1.36 5.70 14.93
N HIS A 70 -0.12 6.06 14.60
CA HIS A 70 0.98 5.09 14.59
C HIS A 70 1.49 4.80 16.01
N THR A 71 1.99 3.59 16.22
CA THR A 71 2.82 3.29 17.38
C THR A 71 4.16 4.00 17.20
N PRO A 72 4.69 4.70 18.23
CA PRO A 72 5.93 5.45 18.08
C PRO A 72 7.08 4.61 17.51
N ASP A 73 7.64 5.06 16.42
CA ASP A 73 8.85 4.55 15.78
C ASP A 73 9.67 5.73 15.19
N ASP A 74 10.78 5.45 14.54
CA ASP A 74 11.70 6.45 13.99
C ASP A 74 11.59 6.61 12.46
N LYS A 75 10.55 6.08 11.82
CA LYS A 75 10.40 6.11 10.34
C LYS A 75 10.15 7.51 9.78
N GLY A 76 9.55 8.41 10.57
CA GLY A 76 9.38 9.82 10.23
C GLY A 76 8.34 10.12 9.13
N PHE A 77 7.73 9.10 8.52
CA PHE A 77 6.61 9.22 7.60
C PHE A 77 5.63 8.07 7.80
N TYR A 78 4.35 8.37 7.85
CA TYR A 78 3.28 7.44 8.20
C TYR A 78 2.18 7.47 7.14
N PRO A 79 2.17 6.51 6.19
CA PRO A 79 1.24 6.53 5.06
C PRO A 79 -0.23 6.62 5.45
N LEU A 80 -0.68 5.89 6.50
CA LEU A 80 -2.09 5.91 6.92
C LEU A 80 -2.53 7.24 7.53
N GLU A 81 -1.61 8.06 8.01
CA GLU A 81 -1.93 9.40 8.52
C GLU A 81 -1.86 10.47 7.43
N ASN A 82 -1.04 10.24 6.38
CA ASN A 82 -0.65 11.28 5.42
C ASN A 82 -1.20 11.06 3.99
N MET A 83 -1.75 9.87 3.68
CA MET A 83 -2.18 9.53 2.33
C MET A 83 -3.62 9.01 2.32
N ILE A 84 -4.53 9.74 1.68
CA ILE A 84 -5.95 9.35 1.60
C ILE A 84 -6.14 8.00 0.90
N TYR A 85 -5.35 7.70 -0.14
CA TYR A 85 -5.43 6.40 -0.83
C TYR A 85 -4.96 5.23 0.04
N ALA A 86 -3.97 5.44 0.91
CA ALA A 86 -3.57 4.43 1.90
C ALA A 86 -4.69 4.16 2.90
N ARG A 87 -5.39 5.20 3.35
CA ARG A 87 -6.55 5.08 4.25
C ARG A 87 -7.71 4.35 3.58
N ILE A 88 -8.07 4.71 2.33
CA ILE A 88 -9.14 4.05 1.57
C ILE A 88 -8.80 2.57 1.35
N LEU A 89 -7.57 2.25 0.98
CA LEU A 89 -7.12 0.88 0.80
C LEU A 89 -7.22 0.08 2.11
N THR A 90 -6.81 0.68 3.22
CA THR A 90 -6.84 0.05 4.54
C THR A 90 -8.27 -0.20 5.03
N ILE A 91 -9.17 0.77 4.89
CA ILE A 91 -10.56 0.58 5.32
C ILE A 91 -11.27 -0.49 4.49
N ARG A 92 -10.99 -0.57 3.18
CA ARG A 92 -11.47 -1.66 2.31
C ARG A 92 -10.93 -3.01 2.75
N PHE A 93 -9.64 -3.09 3.12
CA PHE A 93 -9.06 -4.31 3.66
C PHE A 93 -9.71 -4.72 4.99
N LEU A 94 -9.97 -3.76 5.90
CA LEU A 94 -10.68 -4.04 7.14
C LEU A 94 -12.11 -4.54 6.90
N LEU A 95 -12.80 -4.00 5.91
CA LEU A 95 -14.18 -4.39 5.58
C LEU A 95 -14.26 -5.75 4.87
N ASN A 96 -13.40 -6.02 3.90
CA ASN A 96 -13.55 -7.13 2.96
C ASN A 96 -12.40 -8.15 2.97
N GLY A 97 -11.24 -7.78 3.54
CA GLY A 97 -10.07 -8.65 3.59
C GLY A 97 -10.24 -9.83 4.54
N VAL A 98 -9.44 -10.86 4.35
CA VAL A 98 -9.36 -12.03 5.22
C VAL A 98 -7.90 -12.37 5.48
N LYS A 99 -7.61 -13.00 6.62
CA LYS A 99 -6.29 -13.61 6.83
C LYS A 99 -6.10 -14.74 5.83
N SER A 100 -5.01 -14.69 5.07
CA SER A 100 -4.69 -15.72 4.09
C SER A 100 -3.17 -15.87 3.98
N GLU A 101 -2.65 -17.01 4.33
CA GLU A 101 -1.23 -17.31 4.19
C GLU A 101 -0.85 -17.52 2.72
N SER A 102 0.30 -16.99 2.31
CA SER A 102 0.87 -17.24 0.99
C SER A 102 1.53 -18.61 0.93
N SER A 103 1.51 -19.27 -0.23
CA SER A 103 2.33 -20.48 -0.45
C SER A 103 3.83 -20.18 -0.64
N GLY A 104 4.24 -18.93 -0.54
CA GLY A 104 5.60 -18.46 -0.81
C GLY A 104 5.86 -18.16 -2.28
N LYS A 105 4.86 -18.28 -3.16
CA LYS A 105 4.97 -17.91 -4.58
C LYS A 105 4.63 -16.45 -4.79
N PHE A 106 5.34 -15.84 -5.73
CA PHE A 106 5.10 -14.48 -6.17
C PHE A 106 4.70 -14.45 -7.64
N LYS A 107 3.78 -13.57 -7.99
CA LYS A 107 3.21 -13.40 -9.33
C LYS A 107 3.32 -11.97 -9.79
N THR A 108 3.46 -11.78 -11.08
CA THR A 108 3.36 -10.46 -11.71
C THR A 108 1.92 -9.95 -11.64
N TYR A 109 1.75 -8.65 -11.75
CA TYR A 109 0.41 -8.03 -11.82
C TYR A 109 -0.45 -8.61 -12.95
N ARG A 110 0.16 -8.95 -14.10
CA ARG A 110 -0.53 -9.58 -15.24
C ARG A 110 -1.16 -10.93 -14.90
N GLU A 111 -0.53 -11.71 -14.02
CA GLU A 111 -1.00 -13.03 -13.61
C GLU A 111 -2.10 -12.97 -12.55
N MET A 112 -2.39 -11.78 -12.01
CA MET A 112 -3.49 -11.58 -11.08
C MET A 112 -4.83 -11.54 -11.81
N PRO A 113 -5.94 -11.97 -11.19
CA PRO A 113 -7.27 -11.84 -11.76
C PRO A 113 -7.54 -10.40 -12.20
N TRP A 114 -7.98 -10.21 -13.45
CA TRP A 114 -8.22 -8.91 -14.08
C TRP A 114 -6.98 -8.01 -14.25
N GLY A 115 -5.78 -8.49 -13.88
CA GLY A 115 -4.54 -7.72 -13.99
C GLY A 115 -4.24 -7.27 -15.41
N GLU A 116 -4.57 -8.07 -16.42
CA GLU A 116 -4.33 -7.71 -17.81
C GLU A 116 -5.15 -6.49 -18.27
N VAL A 117 -6.35 -6.30 -17.74
CA VAL A 117 -7.22 -5.15 -18.05
C VAL A 117 -6.59 -3.83 -17.60
N TYR A 118 -5.93 -3.82 -16.43
CA TYR A 118 -5.31 -2.64 -15.86
C TYR A 118 -3.79 -2.57 -16.05
N LEU A 119 -3.22 -3.53 -16.79
CA LEU A 119 -1.76 -3.67 -16.94
C LEU A 119 -1.06 -2.39 -17.40
N ARG A 120 -1.64 -1.71 -18.40
CA ARG A 120 -1.07 -0.48 -18.95
C ARG A 120 -0.98 0.63 -17.91
N GLN A 121 -2.02 0.78 -17.09
CA GLN A 121 -2.07 1.76 -16.01
C GLN A 121 -1.07 1.41 -14.91
N PHE A 122 -1.02 0.13 -14.52
CA PHE A 122 -0.07 -0.36 -13.53
C PHE A 122 1.39 -0.19 -14.00
N ASP A 123 1.68 -0.57 -15.23
CA ASP A 123 3.02 -0.41 -15.83
C ASP A 123 3.49 1.06 -15.76
N GLY A 124 2.63 2.00 -16.20
CA GLY A 124 2.97 3.43 -16.17
C GLY A 124 3.11 4.01 -14.77
N ARG A 125 2.14 3.72 -13.90
CA ARG A 125 2.05 4.32 -12.55
C ARG A 125 2.99 3.68 -11.53
N CYS A 126 3.32 2.40 -11.71
CA CYS A 126 4.08 1.64 -10.74
C CYS A 126 5.43 1.21 -11.30
N ILE A 127 5.46 0.38 -12.34
CA ILE A 127 6.70 -0.21 -12.84
C ILE A 127 7.66 0.86 -13.39
N LYS A 128 7.23 1.63 -14.37
CA LYS A 128 8.09 2.68 -14.97
C LYS A 128 8.47 3.76 -13.96
N ARG A 129 7.55 4.12 -13.08
CA ARG A 129 7.82 5.11 -12.04
C ARG A 129 8.86 4.63 -11.03
N LEU A 130 8.83 3.35 -10.64
CA LEU A 130 9.84 2.74 -9.77
C LEU A 130 11.21 2.75 -10.44
N ALA A 131 11.30 2.24 -11.68
CA ALA A 131 12.53 2.23 -12.48
C ALA A 131 13.10 3.64 -12.67
N PHE A 132 12.28 4.59 -13.09
CA PHE A 132 12.70 5.98 -13.32
C PHE A 132 13.16 6.67 -12.03
N SER A 133 12.50 6.38 -10.89
CA SER A 133 12.82 7.03 -9.62
C SER A 133 14.12 6.53 -9.00
N TYR A 134 14.43 5.24 -9.16
CA TYR A 134 15.49 4.59 -8.38
C TYR A 134 16.50 3.80 -9.22
N GLY A 135 16.22 3.49 -10.48
CA GLY A 135 17.10 2.65 -11.29
C GLY A 135 18.49 3.24 -11.55
N SER A 136 18.63 4.58 -11.54
CA SER A 136 19.93 5.26 -11.57
C SER A 136 20.42 5.69 -10.18
N ARG A 137 19.70 5.35 -9.13
CA ARG A 137 20.01 5.70 -7.73
C ARG A 137 19.78 4.51 -6.80
N PRO A 138 20.46 3.38 -7.05
CA PRO A 138 20.27 2.15 -6.31
C PRO A 138 20.55 2.31 -4.81
N GLY A 139 21.50 3.20 -4.45
CA GLY A 139 21.82 3.53 -3.06
C GLY A 139 20.64 4.14 -2.30
N ASP A 140 19.89 5.05 -2.93
CA ASP A 140 18.69 5.65 -2.33
C ASP A 140 17.63 4.56 -2.07
N PHE A 141 17.42 3.66 -3.03
CA PHE A 141 16.46 2.57 -2.88
C PHE A 141 16.85 1.63 -1.72
N ARG A 142 18.14 1.22 -1.62
CA ARG A 142 18.63 0.42 -0.49
C ARG A 142 18.37 1.09 0.85
N ALA A 143 18.77 2.36 0.97
CA ALA A 143 18.62 3.12 2.20
C ALA A 143 17.15 3.21 2.65
N ILE A 144 16.21 3.43 1.71
CA ILE A 144 14.78 3.44 2.02
C ILE A 144 14.31 2.05 2.47
N MET A 145 14.69 0.99 1.76
CA MET A 145 14.25 -0.37 2.07
C MET A 145 14.76 -0.83 3.43
N GLU A 146 16.01 -0.53 3.76
CA GLU A 146 16.58 -0.78 5.09
C GLU A 146 15.85 0.03 6.18
N HIS A 147 15.55 1.29 5.90
CA HIS A 147 14.82 2.16 6.82
C HIS A 147 13.43 1.64 7.19
N ILE A 148 12.71 1.06 6.24
CA ILE A 148 11.40 0.44 6.49
C ILE A 148 11.50 -1.03 6.91
N SER A 149 12.71 -1.54 7.16
CA SER A 149 12.98 -2.92 7.57
C SER A 149 12.52 -3.97 6.55
N ALA A 150 12.58 -3.65 5.26
CA ALA A 150 12.31 -4.59 4.18
C ALA A 150 13.37 -5.69 4.12
N ILE A 151 12.98 -6.89 3.71
CA ILE A 151 13.86 -8.07 3.67
C ILE A 151 14.52 -8.16 2.30
N PRO A 152 15.88 -8.15 2.20
CA PRO A 152 16.54 -8.31 0.92
C PRO A 152 16.31 -9.72 0.35
N VAL A 153 16.03 -9.80 -0.95
CA VAL A 153 15.84 -11.06 -1.68
C VAL A 153 16.75 -11.13 -2.89
N LYS A 154 17.07 -12.35 -3.34
CA LYS A 154 17.95 -12.58 -4.50
C LYS A 154 17.13 -12.56 -5.79
N HIS A 155 16.93 -11.38 -6.34
CA HIS A 155 16.22 -11.17 -7.61
C HIS A 155 16.71 -9.87 -8.26
N GLY A 156 16.92 -9.83 -9.58
CA GLY A 156 17.48 -8.65 -10.27
C GLY A 156 18.84 -8.23 -9.70
N ASP A 157 19.16 -6.96 -9.83
CA ASP A 157 20.37 -6.37 -9.24
C ASP A 157 20.13 -5.96 -7.78
N ILE A 158 18.90 -5.49 -7.50
CA ILE A 158 18.44 -5.12 -6.16
C ILE A 158 16.99 -5.54 -6.00
N ALA A 159 16.67 -6.28 -4.95
CA ALA A 159 15.30 -6.62 -4.65
C ALA A 159 15.06 -6.73 -3.15
N TYR A 160 13.85 -6.33 -2.76
CA TYR A 160 13.37 -6.39 -1.38
C TYR A 160 11.94 -6.90 -1.33
N GLU A 161 11.66 -7.68 -0.30
CA GLU A 161 10.33 -8.10 0.10
C GLU A 161 9.80 -7.19 1.19
N VAL A 162 8.58 -6.74 1.04
CA VAL A 162 7.89 -5.84 1.99
C VAL A 162 6.53 -6.42 2.31
N GLU A 163 6.23 -6.56 3.60
CA GLU A 163 4.87 -6.86 4.04
C GLU A 163 4.03 -5.58 4.06
N ILE A 164 2.94 -5.56 3.29
CA ILE A 164 2.06 -4.39 3.17
C ILE A 164 0.95 -4.45 4.19
N PHE A 165 0.26 -5.57 4.27
CA PHE A 165 -0.69 -5.94 5.31
C PHE A 165 -0.27 -7.28 5.90
N PRO A 166 -0.75 -7.68 7.07
CA PRO A 166 -0.44 -8.97 7.64
C PRO A 166 -0.65 -10.12 6.64
N GLU A 167 0.40 -10.92 6.38
CA GLU A 167 0.47 -12.01 5.40
C GLU A 167 0.54 -11.60 3.91
N TYR A 168 0.30 -10.34 3.56
CA TYR A 168 0.30 -9.85 2.18
C TYR A 168 1.60 -9.13 1.85
N LYS A 169 2.42 -9.76 1.00
CA LYS A 169 3.78 -9.32 0.69
C LYS A 169 3.97 -8.98 -0.77
N ILE A 170 4.81 -8.01 -1.03
CA ILE A 170 5.28 -7.69 -2.38
C ILE A 170 6.79 -7.82 -2.46
N GLN A 171 7.29 -8.09 -3.65
CA GLN A 171 8.71 -7.96 -3.96
C GLN A 171 8.89 -6.82 -4.96
N MET A 172 9.78 -5.90 -4.64
CA MET A 172 10.16 -4.78 -5.51
C MET A 172 11.57 -5.06 -6.03
N ILE A 173 11.70 -5.13 -7.35
CA ILE A 173 12.91 -5.54 -8.05
C ILE A 173 13.36 -4.41 -8.94
N LEU A 174 14.65 -4.11 -8.93
CA LEU A 174 15.29 -3.16 -9.83
C LEU A 174 16.41 -3.86 -10.60
N TRP A 175 16.50 -3.49 -11.88
CA TRP A 175 17.67 -3.71 -12.72
C TRP A 175 18.27 -2.36 -13.05
N GLU A 176 19.55 -2.21 -12.79
CA GLU A 176 20.28 -0.98 -13.11
C GLU A 176 20.40 -0.83 -14.62
N GLY A 177 20.36 0.39 -15.10
CA GLY A 177 20.62 0.66 -16.51
C GLY A 177 22.12 0.66 -16.80
N ASP A 178 22.46 0.41 -18.05
CA ASP A 178 23.82 0.51 -18.58
C ASP A 178 23.85 1.46 -19.82
N GLU A 179 24.94 1.43 -20.58
CA GLU A 179 25.09 2.26 -21.78
C GLU A 179 24.11 1.88 -22.91
N GLU A 180 23.61 0.65 -22.94
CA GLU A 180 22.75 0.09 -23.98
C GLU A 180 21.27 0.06 -23.55
N PHE A 181 21.00 -0.18 -22.26
CA PHE A 181 19.65 -0.40 -21.75
C PHE A 181 19.30 0.55 -20.61
N PRO A 182 18.11 1.18 -20.65
CA PRO A 182 17.61 1.96 -19.53
C PRO A 182 17.31 1.05 -18.32
N PRO A 183 17.32 1.61 -17.10
CA PRO A 183 16.93 0.86 -15.91
C PRO A 183 15.50 0.34 -16.03
N SER A 184 15.26 -0.81 -15.43
CA SER A 184 13.95 -1.44 -15.41
C SER A 184 13.57 -1.90 -14.00
N SER A 185 12.31 -2.22 -13.80
CA SER A 185 11.80 -2.70 -12.52
C SER A 185 10.67 -3.69 -12.68
N GLN A 186 10.38 -4.41 -11.59
CA GLN A 186 9.21 -5.26 -11.47
C GLN A 186 8.66 -5.20 -10.05
N ILE A 187 7.35 -5.37 -9.93
CA ILE A 187 6.65 -5.56 -8.67
C ILE A 187 5.92 -6.89 -8.75
N LEU A 188 6.22 -7.77 -7.82
CA LEU A 188 5.56 -9.06 -7.68
C LEU A 188 4.70 -9.05 -6.41
N PHE A 189 3.59 -9.75 -6.46
CA PHE A 189 2.65 -9.91 -5.36
C PHE A 189 2.64 -11.35 -4.88
N SER A 190 2.57 -11.59 -3.59
CA SER A 190 2.37 -12.94 -3.06
C SER A 190 1.04 -13.53 -3.58
N ASP A 191 0.98 -14.83 -3.74
CA ASP A 191 -0.11 -15.52 -4.45
C ASP A 191 -1.47 -15.49 -3.75
N ASN A 192 -1.50 -15.05 -2.49
CA ASN A 192 -2.70 -14.85 -1.69
C ASN A 192 -3.43 -13.51 -1.96
N PHE A 193 -2.81 -12.56 -2.67
CA PHE A 193 -3.42 -11.23 -2.91
C PHE A 193 -4.87 -11.28 -3.44
N PRO A 194 -5.21 -12.16 -4.41
CA PRO A 194 -6.58 -12.21 -4.94
C PRO A 194 -7.66 -12.59 -3.94
N VAL A 195 -7.28 -13.09 -2.76
CA VAL A 195 -8.23 -13.45 -1.70
C VAL A 195 -8.85 -12.20 -1.06
N SER A 196 -8.08 -11.11 -0.96
CA SER A 196 -8.51 -9.86 -0.30
C SER A 196 -8.51 -8.62 -1.19
N PHE A 197 -7.82 -8.66 -2.34
CA PHE A 197 -7.60 -7.48 -3.17
C PHE A 197 -7.99 -7.72 -4.63
N GLN A 198 -8.66 -6.75 -5.21
CA GLN A 198 -8.93 -6.70 -6.64
C GLN A 198 -7.73 -6.09 -7.40
N ALA A 199 -7.72 -6.21 -8.73
CA ALA A 199 -6.65 -5.64 -9.57
C ALA A 199 -6.50 -4.12 -9.35
N GLU A 200 -7.61 -3.40 -9.20
CA GLU A 200 -7.60 -1.96 -8.91
C GLU A 200 -6.93 -1.65 -7.57
N ASP A 201 -7.23 -2.41 -6.51
CA ASP A 201 -6.61 -2.25 -5.19
C ASP A 201 -5.10 -2.45 -5.26
N MET A 202 -4.65 -3.47 -6.00
CA MET A 202 -3.22 -3.74 -6.19
C MET A 202 -2.51 -2.61 -6.96
N ALA A 203 -3.18 -1.99 -7.93
CA ALA A 203 -2.64 -0.83 -8.64
C ALA A 203 -2.54 0.41 -7.74
N VAL A 204 -3.56 0.67 -6.92
CA VAL A 204 -3.54 1.74 -5.91
C VAL A 204 -2.46 1.47 -4.86
N MET A 205 -2.31 0.22 -4.43
CA MET A 205 -1.26 -0.20 -3.49
C MET A 205 0.14 0.12 -4.03
N GLY A 206 0.42 -0.24 -5.27
CA GLY A 206 1.70 0.10 -5.92
C GLY A 206 1.97 1.60 -5.94
N ASP A 207 0.96 2.41 -6.22
CA ASP A 207 1.07 3.87 -6.23
C ASP A 207 1.33 4.45 -4.83
N VAL A 208 0.62 3.94 -3.81
CA VAL A 208 0.80 4.30 -2.39
C VAL A 208 2.22 3.96 -1.93
N ILE A 209 2.71 2.77 -2.25
CA ILE A 209 4.05 2.33 -1.84
C ILE A 209 5.10 3.23 -2.46
N ILE A 210 5.08 3.45 -3.78
CA ILE A 210 6.07 4.28 -4.46
C ILE A 210 6.00 5.73 -3.97
N GLY A 211 4.81 6.24 -3.70
CA GLY A 211 4.62 7.54 -3.05
C GLY A 211 5.26 7.60 -1.66
N SER A 212 5.10 6.55 -0.87
CA SER A 212 5.71 6.42 0.46
C SER A 212 7.23 6.35 0.39
N LEU A 213 7.81 5.61 -0.57
CA LEU A 213 9.26 5.57 -0.76
C LEU A 213 9.86 6.97 -0.99
N LYS A 214 9.18 7.81 -1.76
CA LYS A 214 9.61 9.19 -1.99
C LYS A 214 9.58 10.03 -0.70
N ALA A 215 8.65 9.77 0.19
CA ALA A 215 8.57 10.45 1.48
C ALA A 215 9.66 9.94 2.44
N TYR A 216 9.86 8.61 2.52
CA TYR A 216 10.91 8.00 3.33
C TYR A 216 12.32 8.45 2.90
N LEU A 217 12.57 8.63 1.59
CA LEU A 217 13.86 9.15 1.12
C LEU A 217 14.21 10.48 1.77
N LYS A 218 13.24 11.36 1.98
CA LYS A 218 13.47 12.65 2.68
C LYS A 218 13.76 12.47 4.16
N CYS A 219 13.32 11.38 4.78
CA CYS A 219 13.60 11.06 6.18
C CYS A 219 15.02 10.49 6.34
N VAL A 220 15.45 9.66 5.40
CA VAL A 220 16.78 9.02 5.40
C VAL A 220 17.91 10.01 5.06
N GLN A 221 17.62 11.06 4.29
CA GLN A 221 18.61 12.07 3.86
C GLN A 221 18.79 13.24 4.84
N LYS A 222 18.07 13.24 5.96
CA LYS A 222 18.24 14.23 7.05
C LYS A 222 19.32 13.78 8.02
#